data_ab2c3d5bfe7e363c333cd7125969588b
#
_entry.id   ab2c3d5bfe7e363c333cd7125969588b
#
_cell.length_a   1.000
_cell.length_b   1.000
_cell.length_c   1.000
_cell.angle_alpha   90.00
_cell.angle_beta   90.00
_cell.angle_gamma   90.00
#
_symmetry.space_group_name_H-M   'P 1'
#
loop_
_entity.id
_entity.type
_entity.pdbx_description
1 polymer ?
#
loop_
_entity_poly.entity_id
_entity_poly.type
_entity_poly.pdbx_seq_one_letter_code
_entity_poly.pdbx_strand_id
1 'polypeptide(L)'
;MSTWTQPLARPLSPRLRAAGYWAATACVAAEMSVGGGWDIARLPFVSDVVAHLGYPSYFLVLLGTWKVLGAAALLVPRKPLLKEWAYAGAFFAYTGAMISHLTTGYDLPAVAVLGVMTTLTITSWALRPATRRGLTAITPA
;
A
#
# COMPACT_ATOMS: atom_id res chain seq x y z
N MET A 1 -7.84 -46.15 -5.71
CA MET A 1 -7.55 -44.76 -6.10
C MET A 1 -8.01 -43.86 -4.95
N SER A 2 -7.09 -43.47 -4.08
CA SER A 2 -7.38 -42.60 -2.93
C SER A 2 -7.36 -41.13 -3.36
N THR A 3 -8.54 -40.52 -3.41
CA THR A 3 -8.69 -39.08 -3.62
C THR A 3 -8.18 -38.35 -2.38
N TRP A 4 -6.99 -37.76 -2.45
CA TRP A 4 -6.48 -36.83 -1.44
C TRP A 4 -7.30 -35.56 -1.47
N THR A 5 -8.43 -35.53 -0.76
CA THR A 5 -9.12 -34.27 -0.48
C THR A 5 -8.30 -33.50 0.54
N GLN A 6 -7.47 -32.60 0.05
CA GLN A 6 -6.78 -31.61 0.90
C GLN A 6 -7.85 -30.82 1.69
N PRO A 7 -7.71 -30.68 3.01
CA PRO A 7 -8.59 -29.81 3.76
C PRO A 7 -8.35 -28.38 3.29
N LEU A 8 -9.31 -27.82 2.55
CA LEU A 8 -9.30 -26.40 2.20
C LEU A 8 -9.25 -25.62 3.50
N ALA A 9 -8.22 -24.78 3.64
CA ALA A 9 -8.07 -23.89 4.80
C ALA A 9 -9.41 -23.19 5.05
N ARG A 10 -9.93 -23.27 6.28
CA ARG A 10 -11.22 -22.67 6.63
C ARG A 10 -11.19 -21.18 6.28
N PRO A 11 -12.14 -20.67 5.50
CA PRO A 11 -12.18 -19.25 5.17
C PRO A 11 -12.29 -18.41 6.46
N LEU A 12 -11.55 -17.29 6.51
CA LEU A 12 -11.62 -16.35 7.62
C LEU A 12 -13.06 -15.91 7.87
N SER A 13 -13.46 -15.79 9.13
CA SER A 13 -14.79 -15.27 9.46
C SER A 13 -14.97 -13.86 8.86
N PRO A 14 -16.19 -13.47 8.47
CA PRO A 14 -16.44 -12.15 7.89
C PRO A 14 -15.97 -10.99 8.77
N ARG A 15 -16.10 -11.13 10.09
CA ARG A 15 -15.65 -10.14 11.07
C ARG A 15 -14.12 -10.01 11.09
N LEU A 16 -13.41 -11.15 11.10
CA LEU A 16 -11.94 -11.15 11.10
C LEU A 16 -11.40 -10.58 9.79
N ARG A 17 -12.03 -10.92 8.67
CA ARG A 17 -11.68 -10.35 7.36
C ARG A 17 -11.87 -8.83 7.31
N ALA A 18 -12.99 -8.32 7.83
CA ALA A 18 -13.25 -6.89 7.91
C ALA A 18 -12.26 -6.17 8.84
N ALA A 19 -11.96 -6.75 10.01
CA ALA A 19 -10.98 -6.18 10.93
C ALA A 19 -9.58 -6.12 10.31
N GLY A 20 -9.11 -7.19 9.67
CA GLY A 20 -7.83 -7.22 8.97
C GLY A 20 -7.75 -6.19 7.82
N TYR A 21 -8.84 -6.08 7.05
CA TYR A 21 -8.94 -5.06 6.00
C TYR A 21 -8.75 -3.65 6.55
N TRP A 22 -9.55 -3.30 7.58
CA TRP A 22 -9.52 -1.94 8.12
C TRP A 22 -8.22 -1.62 8.85
N ALA A 23 -7.67 -2.58 9.61
CA ALA A 23 -6.38 -2.41 10.27
C ALA A 23 -5.26 -2.14 9.25
N ALA A 24 -5.15 -2.98 8.22
CA ALA A 24 -4.14 -2.80 7.17
C ALA A 24 -4.35 -1.49 6.39
N THR A 25 -5.61 -1.16 6.03
CA THR A 25 -5.93 0.08 5.32
C THR A 25 -5.58 1.31 6.15
N ALA A 26 -5.91 1.30 7.44
CA ALA A 26 -5.62 2.41 8.35
C ALA A 26 -4.10 2.63 8.49
N CYS A 27 -3.31 1.57 8.65
CA CYS A 27 -1.86 1.67 8.71
C CYS A 27 -1.26 2.27 7.43
N VAL A 28 -1.66 1.74 6.27
CA VAL A 28 -1.16 2.25 4.98
C VAL A 28 -1.60 3.69 4.73
N ALA A 29 -2.87 4.03 4.98
CA ALA A 29 -3.38 5.38 4.79
C ALA A 29 -2.74 6.38 5.77
N ALA A 30 -2.47 5.99 7.00
CA ALA A 30 -1.78 6.82 7.99
C ALA A 30 -0.34 7.10 7.58
N GLU A 31 0.41 6.06 7.17
CA GLU A 31 1.78 6.22 6.66
C GLU A 31 1.79 7.15 5.43
N MET A 32 0.94 6.90 4.46
CA MET A 32 0.87 7.72 3.24
C MET A 32 0.48 9.17 3.53
N SER A 33 -0.39 9.42 4.51
CA SER A 33 -0.79 10.78 4.88
C SER A 33 0.31 11.51 5.63
N VAL A 34 0.86 10.88 6.67
CA VAL A 34 1.88 11.49 7.53
C VAL A 34 3.21 11.59 6.78
N GLY A 35 3.68 10.48 6.21
CA GLY A 35 4.92 10.45 5.42
C GLY A 35 4.83 11.35 4.20
N GLY A 36 3.69 11.37 3.50
CA GLY A 36 3.45 12.29 2.40
C GLY A 36 3.49 13.76 2.83
N GLY A 37 2.97 14.09 4.01
CA GLY A 37 3.09 15.43 4.60
C GLY A 37 4.54 15.81 4.88
N TRP A 38 5.35 14.90 5.43
CA TRP A 38 6.78 15.12 5.65
C TRP A 38 7.56 15.32 4.35
N ASP A 39 7.21 14.55 3.32
CA ASP A 39 7.81 14.66 1.99
C ASP A 39 7.50 16.02 1.36
N ILE A 40 6.23 16.49 1.41
CA ILE A 40 5.82 17.80 0.89
C ILE A 40 6.50 18.93 1.66
N ALA A 41 6.57 18.81 2.98
CA ALA A 41 7.23 19.79 3.84
C ALA A 41 8.75 19.75 3.74
N ARG A 42 9.33 18.77 3.05
CA ARG A 42 10.77 18.56 2.89
C ARG A 42 11.51 18.56 4.21
N LEU A 43 11.01 17.81 5.18
CA LEU A 43 11.67 17.72 6.47
C LEU A 43 13.11 17.22 6.31
N PRO A 44 14.07 17.69 7.12
CA PRO A 44 15.49 17.39 6.92
C PRO A 44 15.78 15.90 6.79
N PHE A 45 15.22 15.07 7.66
CA PHE A 45 15.48 13.64 7.67
C PHE A 45 15.00 12.91 6.39
N VAL A 46 13.84 13.30 5.78
CA VAL A 46 13.42 12.71 4.50
C VAL A 46 14.21 13.29 3.33
N SER A 47 14.60 14.54 3.40
CA SER A 47 15.45 15.18 2.39
C SER A 47 16.83 14.54 2.31
N ASP A 48 17.42 14.21 3.45
CA ASP A 48 18.71 13.53 3.54
C ASP A 48 18.63 12.11 2.95
N VAL A 49 17.59 11.35 3.26
CA VAL A 49 17.36 10.01 2.68
C VAL A 49 17.29 10.10 1.16
N VAL A 50 16.43 10.96 0.63
CA VAL A 50 16.20 11.08 -0.82
C VAL A 50 17.46 11.54 -1.56
N ALA A 51 18.25 12.44 -0.95
CA ALA A 51 19.54 12.88 -1.49
C ALA A 51 20.54 11.70 -1.56
N HIS A 52 20.67 10.90 -0.50
CA HIS A 52 21.52 9.71 -0.47
C HIS A 52 21.10 8.64 -1.48
N LEU A 53 19.80 8.53 -1.75
CA LEU A 53 19.28 7.62 -2.78
C LEU A 53 19.49 8.16 -4.21
N GLY A 54 20.01 9.39 -4.37
CA GLY A 54 20.32 9.99 -5.67
C GLY A 54 19.14 10.67 -6.36
N TYR A 55 18.04 10.91 -5.67
CA TYR A 55 16.89 11.60 -6.24
C TYR A 55 17.00 13.12 -6.10
N PRO A 56 16.48 13.89 -7.08
CA PRO A 56 16.43 15.35 -6.99
C PRO A 56 15.41 15.82 -5.95
N SER A 57 15.64 17.00 -5.37
CA SER A 57 14.83 17.55 -4.28
C SER A 57 13.33 17.72 -4.61
N TYR A 58 12.98 17.98 -5.88
CA TYR A 58 11.57 18.10 -6.30
C TYR A 58 10.81 16.78 -6.18
N PHE A 59 11.53 15.65 -6.19
CA PHE A 59 10.93 14.33 -6.11
C PHE A 59 10.13 14.14 -4.82
N LEU A 60 10.58 14.72 -3.70
CA LEU A 60 9.84 14.66 -2.43
C LEU A 60 8.43 15.25 -2.54
N VAL A 61 8.31 16.44 -3.15
CA VAL A 61 6.99 17.09 -3.29
C VAL A 61 6.09 16.26 -4.19
N LEU A 62 6.63 15.69 -5.26
CA LEU A 62 5.90 14.82 -6.17
C LEU A 62 5.44 13.55 -5.45
N LEU A 63 6.36 12.85 -4.78
CA LEU A 63 6.08 11.62 -4.04
C LEU A 63 5.06 11.86 -2.93
N GLY A 64 5.26 12.89 -2.11
CA GLY A 64 4.37 13.24 -1.01
C GLY A 64 2.96 13.58 -1.49
N THR A 65 2.85 14.34 -2.60
CA THR A 65 1.55 14.64 -3.20
C THR A 65 0.82 13.37 -3.62
N TRP A 66 1.49 12.45 -4.31
CA TRP A 66 0.89 11.18 -4.71
C TRP A 66 0.55 10.29 -3.51
N LYS A 67 1.35 10.29 -2.44
CA LYS A 67 1.05 9.57 -1.20
C LYS A 67 -0.24 10.10 -0.57
N VAL A 68 -0.39 11.41 -0.39
CA VAL A 68 -1.60 12.01 0.21
C VAL A 68 -2.84 11.74 -0.66
N LEU A 69 -2.73 11.90 -1.97
CA LEU A 69 -3.83 11.59 -2.90
C LEU A 69 -4.18 10.09 -2.88
N GLY A 70 -3.18 9.22 -2.81
CA GLY A 70 -3.36 7.78 -2.68
C GLY A 70 -4.07 7.39 -1.38
N ALA A 71 -3.70 8.00 -0.25
CA ALA A 71 -4.39 7.79 1.03
C ALA A 71 -5.86 8.21 0.94
N ALA A 72 -6.14 9.37 0.38
CA ALA A 72 -7.52 9.82 0.14
C ALA A 72 -8.29 8.83 -0.75
N ALA A 73 -7.68 8.36 -1.84
CA ALA A 73 -8.28 7.39 -2.75
C ALA A 73 -8.60 6.04 -2.07
N LEU A 74 -7.74 5.56 -1.15
CA LEU A 74 -8.00 4.35 -0.37
C LEU A 74 -9.21 4.50 0.55
N LEU A 75 -9.43 5.68 1.10
CA LEU A 75 -10.49 5.94 2.08
C LEU A 75 -11.83 6.28 1.42
N VAL A 76 -11.85 6.92 0.26
CA VAL A 76 -13.09 7.31 -0.44
C VAL A 76 -13.97 6.08 -0.72
N PRO A 77 -15.28 6.11 -0.35
CA PRO A 77 -16.20 5.03 -0.67
C PRO A 77 -16.59 5.03 -2.15
N ARG A 78 -17.08 3.88 -2.64
CA ARG A 78 -17.74 3.73 -3.96
C ARG A 78 -16.92 4.15 -5.21
N LYS A 79 -15.60 4.19 -5.12
CA LYS A 79 -14.69 4.46 -6.25
C LYS A 79 -13.71 3.30 -6.43
N PRO A 80 -14.16 2.15 -6.94
CA PRO A 80 -13.33 0.94 -6.99
C PRO A 80 -12.10 1.11 -7.90
N LEU A 81 -12.24 1.70 -9.08
CA LEU A 81 -11.13 1.94 -10.01
C LEU A 81 -10.04 2.81 -9.40
N LEU A 82 -10.44 3.90 -8.72
CA LEU A 82 -9.49 4.80 -8.04
C LEU A 82 -8.71 4.06 -6.94
N LYS A 83 -9.37 3.11 -6.25
CA LYS A 83 -8.69 2.26 -5.26
C LYS A 83 -7.69 1.31 -5.88
N GLU A 84 -8.00 0.70 -7.02
CA GLU A 84 -7.04 -0.15 -7.73
C GLU A 84 -5.77 0.64 -8.07
N TRP A 85 -5.91 1.85 -8.57
CA TRP A 85 -4.78 2.71 -8.88
C TRP A 85 -3.99 3.11 -7.64
N ALA A 86 -4.69 3.40 -6.53
CA ALA A 86 -4.04 3.74 -5.27
C ALA A 86 -3.25 2.55 -4.69
N TYR A 87 -3.80 1.33 -4.74
CA TYR A 87 -3.09 0.13 -4.31
C TYR A 87 -1.89 -0.18 -5.20
N ALA A 88 -2.04 -0.08 -6.52
CA ALA A 88 -0.92 -0.26 -7.45
C ALA A 88 0.16 0.80 -7.21
N GLY A 89 -0.22 2.06 -7.06
CA GLY A 89 0.70 3.16 -6.77
C GLY A 89 1.46 2.96 -5.46
N ALA A 90 0.78 2.58 -4.38
CA ALA A 90 1.40 2.28 -3.09
C ALA A 90 2.37 1.08 -3.20
N PHE A 91 1.96 0.00 -3.86
CA PHE A 91 2.80 -1.16 -4.08
C PHE A 91 4.10 -0.80 -4.83
N PHE A 92 4.00 -0.07 -5.94
CA PHE A 92 5.17 0.32 -6.71
C PHE A 92 6.03 1.37 -6.00
N ALA A 93 5.44 2.28 -5.23
CA ALA A 93 6.19 3.24 -4.44
C ALA A 93 7.03 2.55 -3.36
N TYR A 94 6.43 1.64 -2.58
CA TYR A 94 7.17 0.93 -1.53
C TYR A 94 8.22 -0.03 -2.08
N THR A 95 7.89 -0.81 -3.11
CA THR A 95 8.86 -1.73 -3.72
C THR A 95 9.97 -0.97 -4.46
N GLY A 96 9.66 0.15 -5.12
CA GLY A 96 10.66 1.02 -5.74
C GLY A 96 11.61 1.64 -4.71
N ALA A 97 11.08 2.10 -3.57
CA ALA A 97 11.89 2.60 -2.47
C ALA A 97 12.80 1.49 -1.90
N MET A 98 12.27 0.27 -1.69
CA MET A 98 13.10 -0.88 -1.26
C MET A 98 14.27 -1.14 -2.20
N ILE A 99 14.02 -1.16 -3.51
CA ILE A 99 15.06 -1.35 -4.52
C ILE A 99 16.10 -0.23 -4.43
N SER A 100 15.68 1.03 -4.27
CA SER A 100 16.58 2.17 -4.14
C SER A 100 17.51 2.04 -2.92
N HIS A 101 16.95 1.68 -1.76
CA HIS A 101 17.76 1.45 -0.56
C HIS A 101 18.74 0.29 -0.72
N LEU A 102 18.31 -0.82 -1.32
CA LEU A 102 19.16 -1.99 -1.57
C LEU A 102 20.27 -1.68 -2.58
N THR A 103 19.96 -0.91 -3.62
CA THR A 103 20.94 -0.58 -4.68
C THR A 103 22.02 0.36 -4.16
N THR A 104 21.67 1.30 -3.31
CA THR A 104 22.62 2.26 -2.73
C THR A 104 23.32 1.74 -1.48
N GLY A 105 22.79 0.68 -0.84
CA GLY A 105 23.26 0.18 0.45
C GLY A 105 22.98 1.14 1.61
N TYR A 106 22.11 2.12 1.41
CA TYR A 106 21.82 3.16 2.40
C TYR A 106 20.55 2.84 3.18
N ASP A 107 20.61 3.03 4.51
CA ASP A 107 19.48 2.84 5.45
C ASP A 107 18.76 1.50 5.26
N LEU A 108 19.50 0.41 5.32
CA LEU A 108 18.96 -0.95 5.15
C LEU A 108 17.81 -1.29 6.11
N PRO A 109 17.74 -0.79 7.37
CA PRO A 109 16.56 -0.97 8.23
C PRO A 109 15.25 -0.48 7.60
N ALA A 110 15.29 0.60 6.78
CA ALA A 110 14.10 1.08 6.08
C ALA A 110 13.50 0.02 5.13
N VAL A 111 14.32 -0.87 4.57
CA VAL A 111 13.86 -1.97 3.70
C VAL A 111 12.86 -2.87 4.43
N ALA A 112 13.09 -3.16 5.72
CA ALA A 112 12.15 -3.96 6.51
C ALA A 112 10.81 -3.24 6.70
N VAL A 113 10.85 -1.94 7.01
CA VAL A 113 9.63 -1.12 7.16
C VAL A 113 8.84 -1.06 5.85
N LEU A 114 9.53 -0.82 4.74
CA LEU A 114 8.93 -0.80 3.40
C LEU A 114 8.33 -2.16 3.02
N GLY A 115 8.99 -3.27 3.42
CA GLY A 115 8.48 -4.63 3.26
C GLY A 115 7.19 -4.86 4.04
N VAL A 116 7.11 -4.36 5.28
CA VAL A 116 5.88 -4.40 6.08
C VAL A 116 4.78 -3.58 5.40
N MET A 117 5.06 -2.36 4.93
CA MET A 117 4.08 -1.52 4.24
C MET A 117 3.58 -2.17 2.94
N THR A 118 4.47 -2.80 2.18
CA THR A 118 4.11 -3.58 0.98
C THR A 118 3.16 -4.73 1.34
N THR A 119 3.49 -5.49 2.38
CA THR A 119 2.66 -6.61 2.86
C THR A 119 1.28 -6.14 3.33
N LEU A 120 1.22 -5.04 4.09
CA LEU A 120 -0.04 -4.44 4.53
C LEU A 120 -0.87 -3.93 3.34
N THR A 121 -0.24 -3.38 2.32
CA THR A 121 -0.90 -2.94 1.08
C THR A 121 -1.55 -4.12 0.37
N ILE A 122 -0.82 -5.23 0.19
CA ILE A 122 -1.34 -6.47 -0.41
C ILE A 122 -2.46 -7.06 0.46
N THR A 123 -2.29 -7.11 1.78
CA THR A 123 -3.28 -7.63 2.72
C THR A 123 -4.58 -6.82 2.66
N SER A 124 -4.48 -5.50 2.70
CA SER A 124 -5.64 -4.60 2.55
C SER A 124 -6.35 -4.84 1.22
N TRP A 125 -5.60 -4.92 0.13
CA TRP A 125 -6.15 -5.20 -1.20
C TRP A 125 -6.87 -6.55 -1.26
N ALA A 126 -6.27 -7.62 -0.74
CA ALA A 126 -6.82 -8.97 -0.77
C ALA A 126 -8.08 -9.15 0.11
N LEU A 127 -8.10 -8.47 1.28
CA LEU A 127 -9.21 -8.56 2.24
C LEU A 127 -10.37 -7.61 1.95
N ARG A 128 -10.31 -6.78 0.88
CA ARG A 128 -11.36 -5.81 0.56
C ARG A 128 -12.76 -6.45 0.54
N PRO A 129 -13.76 -5.79 1.16
CA PRO A 129 -15.16 -6.19 1.04
C PRO A 129 -15.66 -6.12 -0.41
N ALA A 130 -16.64 -6.95 -0.76
CA ALA A 130 -17.22 -6.99 -2.10
C ALA A 130 -17.74 -5.62 -2.55
N THR A 131 -18.32 -4.83 -1.64
CA THR A 131 -18.80 -3.46 -1.89
C THR A 131 -17.71 -2.47 -2.30
N ARG A 132 -16.43 -2.82 -2.10
CA ARG A 132 -15.25 -2.02 -2.44
C ARG A 132 -14.43 -2.62 -3.58
N ARG A 133 -14.90 -3.70 -4.19
CA ARG A 133 -14.31 -4.33 -5.38
C ARG A 133 -15.03 -3.86 -6.63
N GLY A 134 -14.30 -3.56 -7.71
CA GLY A 134 -14.87 -3.06 -8.97
C GLY A 134 -15.57 -4.12 -9.84
N LEU A 135 -15.61 -5.35 -9.41
CA LEU A 135 -16.29 -6.43 -10.10
C LEU A 135 -17.72 -6.54 -9.58
N THR A 136 -18.60 -5.68 -10.03
CA THR A 136 -20.02 -6.07 -10.16
C THR A 136 -20.07 -7.21 -11.17
N ALA A 137 -20.56 -8.38 -10.72
CA ALA A 137 -20.86 -9.48 -11.60
C ALA A 137 -21.64 -8.96 -12.79
N ILE A 138 -21.10 -9.14 -13.98
CA ILE A 138 -21.90 -9.09 -15.20
C ILE A 138 -22.82 -10.31 -15.05
N THR A 139 -24.01 -10.09 -14.56
CA THR A 139 -25.07 -11.10 -14.62
C THR A 139 -25.44 -11.17 -16.10
N PRO A 140 -25.18 -12.28 -16.80
CA PRO A 140 -25.71 -12.44 -18.15
C PRO A 140 -27.23 -12.44 -18.05
N ALA A 141 -27.86 -11.57 -18.83
CA ALA A 141 -29.31 -11.53 -19.01
C ALA A 141 -29.78 -12.80 -19.74
#